data_a28242506f774f299f0816c05c469fba
#
_entry.id   a28242506f774f299f0816c05c469fba
#
_cell.length_a   1.000
_cell.length_b   1.000
_cell.length_c   1.000
_cell.angle_alpha   90.00
_cell.angle_beta   90.00
_cell.angle_gamma   90.00
#
_symmetry.space_group_name_H-M   'P 1'
#
loop_
_entity.id
_entity.type
_entity.pdbx_description
1 polymer ?
#
loop_
_entity_poly.entity_id
_entity_poly.type
_entity_poly.pdbx_seq_one_letter_code
_entity_poly.pdbx_strand_id
1 'polypeptide(L)'
;VPQLPPPIKLSIEELMHYISVSADVDKERIKHYANEMKLDINENMNKSFFKLSGGMKQKLLIAISLAKKSSIIIYDEPTANLDPKARDDFYRLLKQNEDDKILLFVTHRLDEVKEIVNRQIYMDLGKIISDERV
;
A
#
# COMPACT_ATOMS: atom_id res chain seq x y z
N VAL A 1 -0.58 5.18 -1.93
CA VAL A 1 -1.70 4.22 -1.82
C VAL A 1 -2.87 4.96 -1.21
N PRO A 2 -3.94 5.19 -1.97
CA PRO A 2 -5.11 5.92 -1.47
C PRO A 2 -5.96 5.06 -0.54
N GLN A 3 -6.68 5.70 0.37
CA GLN A 3 -7.66 5.06 1.25
C GLN A 3 -8.79 4.42 0.46
N LEU A 4 -9.32 5.14 -0.52
CA LEU A 4 -10.36 4.66 -1.42
C LEU A 4 -9.74 4.32 -2.79
N PRO A 5 -9.66 3.03 -3.14
CA PRO A 5 -9.14 2.63 -4.44
C PRO A 5 -9.95 3.22 -5.59
N PRO A 6 -9.30 3.71 -6.65
CA PRO A 6 -10.00 4.27 -7.80
C PRO A 6 -10.85 3.21 -8.52
N PRO A 7 -11.94 3.60 -9.21
CA PRO A 7 -12.83 2.66 -9.91
C PRO A 7 -12.24 2.16 -11.23
N ILE A 8 -11.16 1.38 -11.15
CA ILE A 8 -10.47 0.82 -12.31
C ILE A 8 -11.27 -0.37 -12.87
N LYS A 9 -11.64 -0.30 -14.15
CA LYS A 9 -12.40 -1.37 -14.83
C LYS A 9 -11.51 -2.43 -15.50
N LEU A 10 -10.21 -2.22 -15.57
CA LEU A 10 -9.26 -3.18 -16.12
C LEU A 10 -9.27 -4.49 -15.30
N SER A 11 -9.01 -5.61 -15.98
CA SER A 11 -8.68 -6.86 -15.29
C SER A 11 -7.37 -6.68 -14.51
N ILE A 12 -7.12 -7.57 -13.55
CA ILE A 12 -5.85 -7.54 -12.81
C ILE A 12 -4.66 -7.73 -13.77
N GLU A 13 -4.81 -8.61 -14.76
CA GLU A 13 -3.79 -8.85 -15.79
C GLU A 13 -3.47 -7.58 -16.58
N GLU A 14 -4.50 -6.90 -17.09
CA GLU A 14 -4.35 -5.64 -17.82
C GLU A 14 -3.74 -4.55 -16.96
N LEU A 15 -4.19 -4.43 -15.71
CA LEU A 15 -3.66 -3.46 -14.76
C LEU A 15 -2.18 -3.72 -14.47
N MET A 16 -1.80 -4.96 -14.22
CA MET A 16 -0.40 -5.33 -13.99
C MET A 16 0.47 -5.08 -15.22
N HIS A 17 -0.05 -5.37 -16.42
CA HIS A 17 0.65 -5.06 -17.67
C HIS A 17 0.85 -3.54 -17.82
N TYR A 18 -0.20 -2.76 -17.63
CA TYR A 18 -0.13 -1.30 -17.69
C TYR A 18 0.92 -0.74 -16.72
N ILE A 19 0.90 -1.18 -15.47
CA ILE A 19 1.84 -0.71 -14.43
C ILE A 19 3.27 -1.13 -14.77
N SER A 20 3.47 -2.36 -15.27
CA SER A 20 4.82 -2.83 -15.62
C SER A 20 5.46 -2.00 -16.73
N VAL A 21 4.66 -1.57 -17.71
CA VAL A 21 5.14 -0.73 -18.82
C VAL A 21 5.28 0.73 -18.43
N SER A 22 4.26 1.30 -17.75
CA SER A 22 4.22 2.74 -17.46
C SER A 22 5.11 3.16 -16.29
N ALA A 23 5.35 2.28 -15.34
CA ALA A 23 6.07 2.57 -14.11
C ALA A 23 7.33 1.72 -13.91
N ASP A 24 7.71 0.93 -14.92
CA ASP A 24 8.87 0.03 -14.89
C ASP A 24 8.88 -0.89 -13.65
N VAL A 25 7.75 -1.54 -13.39
CA VAL A 25 7.59 -2.44 -12.25
C VAL A 25 7.56 -3.89 -12.73
N ASP A 26 8.38 -4.73 -12.13
CA ASP A 26 8.38 -6.17 -12.39
C ASP A 26 7.09 -6.82 -11.89
N LYS A 27 6.36 -7.49 -12.78
CA LYS A 27 5.13 -8.23 -12.45
C LYS A 27 5.34 -9.32 -11.42
N GLU A 28 6.48 -10.02 -11.47
CA GLU A 28 6.77 -11.08 -10.50
C GLU A 28 7.00 -10.52 -9.09
N ARG A 29 7.55 -9.32 -8.97
CA ARG A 29 7.64 -8.62 -7.68
C ARG A 29 6.26 -8.24 -7.14
N ILE A 30 5.33 -7.79 -7.99
CA ILE A 30 3.95 -7.52 -7.56
C ILE A 30 3.30 -8.80 -7.05
N LYS A 31 3.43 -9.91 -7.78
CA LYS A 31 2.90 -11.22 -7.36
C LYS A 31 3.50 -11.67 -6.03
N HIS A 32 4.81 -11.50 -5.87
CA HIS A 32 5.49 -11.84 -4.61
C HIS A 32 4.88 -11.09 -3.43
N TYR A 33 4.78 -9.78 -3.48
CA TYR A 33 4.20 -9.00 -2.38
C TYR A 33 2.72 -9.25 -2.17
N ALA A 34 1.96 -9.50 -3.23
CA ALA A 34 0.56 -9.89 -3.12
C ALA A 34 0.40 -11.24 -2.38
N ASN A 35 1.23 -12.23 -2.70
CA ASN A 35 1.25 -13.51 -2.00
C ASN A 35 1.64 -13.35 -0.52
N GLU A 36 2.61 -12.49 -0.21
CA GLU A 36 2.96 -12.15 1.18
C GLU A 36 1.78 -11.53 1.94
N MET A 37 0.92 -10.76 1.25
CA MET A 37 -0.34 -10.23 1.76
C MET A 37 -1.50 -11.23 1.70
N LYS A 38 -1.25 -12.50 1.37
CA LYS A 38 -2.27 -13.55 1.22
C LYS A 38 -3.35 -13.21 0.17
N LEU A 39 -2.92 -12.59 -0.92
CA LEU A 39 -3.74 -12.36 -2.12
C LEU A 39 -3.21 -13.21 -3.26
N ASP A 40 -3.96 -14.24 -3.65
CA ASP A 40 -3.62 -15.03 -4.84
C ASP A 40 -4.00 -14.25 -6.12
N ILE A 41 -2.99 -13.67 -6.75
CA ILE A 41 -3.17 -12.94 -8.00
C ILE A 41 -3.53 -13.88 -9.14
N ASN A 42 -2.95 -15.08 -9.21
CA ASN A 42 -3.16 -15.99 -10.33
C ASN A 42 -4.63 -16.44 -10.43
N GLU A 43 -5.28 -16.71 -9.31
CA GLU A 43 -6.71 -17.03 -9.26
C GLU A 43 -7.61 -15.85 -9.64
N ASN A 44 -7.11 -14.63 -9.56
CA ASN A 44 -7.88 -13.42 -9.78
C ASN A 44 -7.51 -12.64 -11.05
N MET A 45 -6.56 -13.13 -11.86
CA MET A 45 -6.03 -12.42 -13.03
C MET A 45 -7.09 -11.89 -14.01
N ASN A 46 -8.13 -12.69 -14.25
CA ASN A 46 -9.20 -12.33 -15.18
C ASN A 46 -10.31 -11.49 -14.57
N LYS A 47 -10.28 -11.26 -13.24
CA LYS A 47 -11.27 -10.42 -12.59
C LYS A 47 -10.96 -8.95 -12.81
N SER A 48 -11.99 -8.14 -13.02
CA SER A 48 -11.84 -6.70 -13.00
C SER A 48 -11.42 -6.23 -11.60
N PHE A 49 -10.46 -5.32 -11.52
CA PHE A 49 -10.06 -4.70 -10.26
C PHE A 49 -11.26 -4.11 -9.50
N PHE A 50 -12.20 -3.52 -10.23
CA PHE A 50 -13.42 -2.96 -9.63
C PHE A 50 -14.25 -4.00 -8.84
N LYS A 51 -14.25 -5.27 -9.28
CA LYS A 51 -15.00 -6.36 -8.66
C LYS A 51 -14.31 -7.00 -7.45
N LEU A 52 -13.07 -6.65 -7.16
CA LEU A 52 -12.40 -7.14 -5.96
C LEU A 52 -13.05 -6.56 -4.71
N SER A 53 -12.96 -7.28 -3.59
CA SER A 53 -13.33 -6.72 -2.28
C SER A 53 -12.42 -5.53 -1.91
N GLY A 54 -12.88 -4.68 -1.00
CA GLY A 54 -12.08 -3.55 -0.52
C GLY A 54 -10.71 -3.98 0.01
N GLY A 55 -10.68 -5.04 0.81
CA GLY A 55 -9.43 -5.61 1.32
C GLY A 55 -8.52 -6.16 0.23
N MET A 56 -9.06 -6.86 -0.78
CA MET A 56 -8.28 -7.36 -1.92
C MET A 56 -7.70 -6.22 -2.75
N LYS A 57 -8.48 -5.16 -3.03
CA LYS A 57 -8.00 -3.95 -3.71
C LYS A 57 -6.84 -3.33 -2.96
N GLN A 58 -6.99 -3.17 -1.65
CA GLN A 58 -5.97 -2.56 -0.80
C GLN A 58 -4.68 -3.40 -0.78
N LYS A 59 -4.78 -4.71 -0.64
CA LYS A 59 -3.64 -5.64 -0.72
C LYS A 59 -2.89 -5.51 -2.05
N LEU A 60 -3.60 -5.44 -3.16
CA LEU A 60 -2.99 -5.28 -4.48
C LEU A 60 -2.27 -3.94 -4.63
N LEU A 61 -2.89 -2.83 -4.20
CA LEU A 61 -2.26 -1.51 -4.24
C LEU A 61 -1.01 -1.43 -3.36
N ILE A 62 -1.02 -2.06 -2.19
CA ILE A 62 0.15 -2.20 -1.31
C ILE A 62 1.24 -3.01 -2.02
N ALA A 63 0.89 -4.16 -2.61
CA ALA A 63 1.85 -5.00 -3.33
C ALA A 63 2.53 -4.23 -4.49
N ILE A 64 1.77 -3.44 -5.24
CA ILE A 64 2.29 -2.58 -6.30
C ILE A 64 3.25 -1.52 -5.73
N SER A 65 2.88 -0.86 -4.63
CA SER A 65 3.72 0.17 -4.01
C SER A 65 5.05 -0.38 -3.48
N LEU A 66 5.04 -1.59 -2.93
CA LEU A 66 6.25 -2.28 -2.46
C LEU A 66 7.11 -2.80 -3.61
N ALA A 67 6.47 -3.25 -4.71
CA ALA A 67 7.19 -3.72 -5.89
C ALA A 67 7.92 -2.59 -6.62
N LYS A 68 7.36 -1.39 -6.61
CA LYS A 68 7.94 -0.21 -7.25
C LYS A 68 9.14 0.31 -6.44
N LYS A 69 10.25 0.51 -7.12
CA LYS A 69 11.46 1.15 -6.55
C LYS A 69 11.29 2.67 -6.50
N SER A 70 10.46 3.16 -5.58
CA SER A 70 10.23 4.59 -5.37
C SER A 70 11.01 5.10 -4.17
N SER A 71 11.63 6.28 -4.28
CA SER A 71 12.29 6.94 -3.15
C SER A 71 11.29 7.52 -2.13
N ILE A 72 10.06 7.79 -2.56
CA ILE A 72 8.99 8.32 -1.71
C ILE A 72 7.75 7.49 -1.93
N ILE A 73 7.14 7.02 -0.86
CA ILE A 73 5.85 6.32 -0.89
C ILE A 73 4.89 7.02 0.08
N ILE A 74 3.70 7.32 -0.41
CA ILE A 74 2.64 7.95 0.38
C ILE A 74 1.52 6.93 0.61
N TYR A 75 1.20 6.71 1.87
CA TYR A 75 0.10 5.86 2.32
C TYR A 75 -0.97 6.71 2.99
N ASP A 76 -2.16 6.69 2.43
CA ASP A 76 -3.34 7.38 2.96
C ASP A 76 -4.31 6.34 3.54
N GLU A 77 -4.38 6.26 4.87
CA GLU A 77 -5.15 5.26 5.62
C GLU A 77 -4.99 3.82 5.07
N PRO A 78 -3.75 3.32 4.89
CA PRO A 78 -3.50 2.08 4.13
C PRO A 78 -4.13 0.83 4.75
N THR A 79 -4.43 0.85 6.03
CA THR A 79 -4.96 -0.29 6.77
C THR A 79 -6.49 -0.26 6.98
N ALA A 80 -7.18 0.78 6.49
CA ALA A 80 -8.61 0.99 6.74
C ALA A 80 -9.50 -0.20 6.31
N ASN A 81 -9.14 -0.88 5.20
CA ASN A 81 -9.89 -2.00 4.65
C ASN A 81 -9.24 -3.37 4.91
N LEU A 82 -8.23 -3.43 5.76
CA LEU A 82 -7.51 -4.67 6.08
C LEU A 82 -8.02 -5.28 7.38
N ASP A 83 -8.14 -6.61 7.40
CA ASP A 83 -8.29 -7.35 8.64
C ASP A 83 -7.00 -7.28 9.50
N PRO A 84 -7.06 -7.62 10.80
CA PRO A 84 -5.89 -7.51 11.69
C PRO A 84 -4.65 -8.24 11.17
N LYS A 85 -4.81 -9.46 10.65
CA LYS A 85 -3.69 -10.25 10.14
C LYS A 85 -3.05 -9.61 8.90
N ALA A 86 -3.85 -9.06 8.00
CA ALA A 86 -3.34 -8.37 6.82
C ALA A 86 -2.61 -7.07 7.20
N ARG A 87 -3.00 -6.39 8.29
CA ARG A 87 -2.26 -5.24 8.83
C ARG A 87 -0.88 -5.66 9.34
N ASP A 88 -0.82 -6.75 10.10
CA ASP A 88 0.46 -7.29 10.60
C ASP A 88 1.39 -7.66 9.44
N ASP A 89 0.88 -8.33 8.41
CA ASP A 89 1.64 -8.67 7.21
C ASP A 89 2.15 -7.40 6.51
N PHE A 90 1.33 -6.35 6.37
CA PHE A 90 1.72 -5.08 5.78
C PHE A 90 2.87 -4.40 6.54
N TYR A 91 2.75 -4.27 7.86
CA TYR A 91 3.80 -3.63 8.66
C TYR A 91 5.08 -4.45 8.70
N ARG A 92 4.97 -5.78 8.72
CA ARG A 92 6.12 -6.67 8.59
C ARG A 92 6.86 -6.44 7.27
N LEU A 93 6.13 -6.36 6.16
CA LEU A 93 6.70 -6.11 4.83
C LEU A 93 7.34 -4.73 4.72
N LEU A 94 6.75 -3.72 5.34
CA LEU A 94 7.36 -2.39 5.40
C LEU A 94 8.71 -2.42 6.11
N LYS A 95 8.78 -3.00 7.31
CA LYS A 95 10.02 -3.14 8.07
C LYS A 95 11.12 -3.89 7.30
N GLN A 96 10.74 -4.86 6.49
CA GLN A 96 11.68 -5.62 5.65
C GLN A 96 12.19 -4.86 4.41
N ASN A 97 11.53 -3.76 4.04
CA ASN A 97 11.80 -3.00 2.82
C ASN A 97 12.06 -1.50 3.11
N GLU A 98 12.57 -1.18 4.30
CA GLU A 98 12.82 0.20 4.76
C GLU A 98 14.00 0.91 4.05
N ASP A 99 14.75 0.23 3.18
CA ASP A 99 15.99 0.71 2.60
C ASP A 99 15.79 2.04 1.84
N ASP A 100 16.40 3.11 2.35
CA ASP A 100 16.58 4.44 1.72
C ASP A 100 15.32 5.09 1.14
N LYS A 101 14.15 4.87 1.78
CA LYS A 101 12.87 5.42 1.33
C LYS A 101 12.29 6.39 2.35
N ILE A 102 11.63 7.41 1.84
CA ILE A 102 10.75 8.26 2.64
C ILE A 102 9.34 7.65 2.62
N LEU A 103 8.86 7.24 3.78
CA LEU A 103 7.50 6.74 3.95
C LEU A 103 6.65 7.84 4.61
N LEU A 104 5.63 8.30 3.92
CA LEU A 104 4.67 9.27 4.45
C LEU A 104 3.35 8.57 4.73
N PHE A 105 2.95 8.55 6.00
CA PHE A 105 1.66 8.01 6.42
C PHE A 105 0.70 9.13 6.77
N VAL A 106 -0.50 9.09 6.20
CA VAL A 106 -1.65 9.85 6.67
C VAL A 106 -2.56 8.85 7.38
N THR A 107 -2.70 8.99 8.70
CA THR A 107 -3.51 8.06 9.50
C THR A 107 -3.97 8.70 10.81
N HIS A 108 -5.12 8.27 11.30
CA HIS A 108 -5.59 8.55 12.65
C HIS A 108 -5.27 7.43 13.65
N ARG A 109 -4.63 6.35 13.18
CA ARG A 109 -4.27 5.16 13.97
C ARG A 109 -2.80 5.17 14.36
N LEU A 110 -2.43 6.13 15.21
CA LEU A 110 -1.04 6.34 15.59
C LEU A 110 -0.40 5.12 16.25
N ASP A 111 -1.18 4.35 17.00
CA ASP A 111 -0.67 3.16 17.69
C ASP A 111 -0.17 2.08 16.72
N GLU A 112 -0.73 2.01 15.51
CA GLU A 112 -0.32 1.05 14.49
C GLU A 112 1.03 1.39 13.85
N VAL A 113 1.43 2.67 13.84
CA VAL A 113 2.63 3.16 13.14
C VAL A 113 3.77 3.60 14.05
N LYS A 114 3.57 3.65 15.36
CA LYS A 114 4.57 4.12 16.35
C LYS A 114 5.95 3.49 16.20
N GLU A 115 6.01 2.20 15.87
CA GLU A 115 7.27 1.46 15.77
C GLU A 115 8.00 1.63 14.44
N ILE A 116 7.38 2.30 13.47
CA ILE A 116 7.92 2.46 12.11
C ILE A 116 8.12 3.92 11.71
N VAL A 117 7.54 4.87 12.45
CA VAL A 117 7.71 6.30 12.17
C VAL A 117 8.79 6.90 13.08
N ASN A 118 9.56 7.84 12.54
CA ASN A 118 10.58 8.59 13.28
C ASN A 118 10.26 10.09 13.39
N ARG A 119 9.12 10.51 12.82
CA ARG A 119 8.62 11.89 12.89
C ARG A 119 7.12 11.88 12.80
N GLN A 120 6.49 12.70 13.62
CA GLN A 120 5.05 12.84 13.68
C GLN A 120 4.66 14.30 13.51
N ILE A 121 3.72 14.56 12.60
CA ILE A 121 3.21 15.90 12.31
C ILE A 121 1.71 15.88 12.56
N TYR A 122 1.25 16.71 13.48
CA TYR A 122 -0.17 16.92 13.72
C TYR A 122 -0.68 18.10 12.91
N MET A 123 -1.78 17.86 12.19
CA MET A 123 -2.45 18.89 11.39
C MET A 123 -3.90 19.05 11.84
N ASP A 124 -4.34 20.29 11.97
CA ASP A 124 -5.74 20.65 12.20
C ASP A 124 -6.10 21.88 11.37
N LEU A 125 -7.29 21.87 10.78
CA LEU A 125 -7.82 22.95 9.92
C LEU A 125 -6.79 23.50 8.90
N GLY A 126 -6.00 22.62 8.30
CA GLY A 126 -4.99 22.98 7.31
C GLY A 126 -3.71 23.61 7.87
N LYS A 127 -3.52 23.58 9.20
CA LYS A 127 -2.32 24.09 9.87
C LYS A 127 -1.58 22.98 10.60
N ILE A 128 -0.26 23.09 10.64
CA ILE A 128 0.58 22.23 11.48
C ILE A 128 0.45 22.73 12.92
N ILE A 129 0.03 21.85 13.83
CA ILE A 129 -0.14 22.13 15.25
C ILE A 129 1.08 21.67 16.04
N SER A 130 1.65 20.52 15.70
CA SER A 130 2.92 20.06 16.24
C SER A 130 3.73 19.29 15.21
N ASP A 131 5.05 19.23 15.41
CA ASP A 131 6.03 18.54 14.57
C ASP A 131 7.11 18.00 15.51
N GLU A 132 7.11 16.69 15.71
CA GLU A 132 7.94 16.03 16.72
C GLU A 132 8.70 14.86 16.12
N ARG A 133 9.95 14.67 16.55
CA ARG A 133 10.70 13.43 16.33
C ARG A 133 10.34 12.43 17.41
N VAL A 134 10.09 11.19 16.98
CA VAL A 134 9.70 10.08 17.87
C VAL A 134 10.81 9.03 17.91
#